data_47a2e4e2629709bd4cccddca6fcbb7f6
#
_entry.id   47a2e4e2629709bd4cccddca6fcbb7f6
#
_cell.length_a   1.000
_cell.length_b   1.000
_cell.length_c   1.000
_cell.angle_alpha   90.00
_cell.angle_beta   90.00
_cell.angle_gamma   90.00
#
_symmetry.space_group_name_H-M   'P 1'
#
loop_
_entity.id
_entity.type
_entity.pdbx_description
1 polymer ?
#
loop_
_entity_poly.entity_id
_entity_poly.type
_entity_poly.pdbx_seq_one_letter_code
_entity_poly.pdbx_strand_id
1 'polypeptide(L)'
;MQILNIGSGSSGNATLVYDGETLIQIDAGLPSKKIKEGLASLNKTLNDVRGLFITHSHSDHLKYANIYPKEKIFTHSDCLPLSELEKDNILFPNTKYILGTFEITPILLSHDVKCFGYVVHSTITDETLVNITDTGYIPDNSFEIISNADFYIFESNHDTDMELNSPRPAYLIKRNMSDTCLLYTSDAADDLT
;
A
#
# COMPACT_ATOMS: atom_id res chain seq x y z
N MET A 1 13.01 -6.54 -10.10
CA MET A 1 12.43 -6.33 -8.74
C MET A 1 11.68 -7.58 -8.31
N GLN A 2 11.68 -7.95 -7.01
CA GLN A 2 10.88 -9.02 -6.44
C GLN A 2 9.80 -8.41 -5.57
N ILE A 3 8.56 -8.82 -5.78
CA ILE A 3 7.39 -8.34 -5.05
C ILE A 3 6.74 -9.55 -4.41
N LEU A 4 6.60 -9.53 -3.08
CA LEU A 4 5.94 -10.59 -2.32
C LEU A 4 4.76 -9.99 -1.56
N ASN A 5 3.56 -10.20 -2.05
CA ASN A 5 2.35 -9.91 -1.29
C ASN A 5 2.14 -11.04 -0.26
N ILE A 6 2.35 -10.73 1.03
CA ILE A 6 2.18 -11.69 2.14
C ILE A 6 0.69 -11.91 2.41
N GLY A 7 -0.12 -10.91 2.15
CA GLY A 7 -1.57 -10.96 2.22
C GLY A 7 -2.19 -9.61 1.96
N SER A 8 -3.43 -9.65 1.44
CA SER A 8 -4.27 -8.49 1.19
C SER A 8 -5.72 -8.79 1.57
N GLY A 9 -6.41 -7.78 2.10
CA GLY A 9 -7.81 -7.84 2.52
C GLY A 9 -8.01 -7.46 3.97
N SER A 10 -9.24 -7.48 4.44
CA SER A 10 -9.68 -7.03 5.77
C SER A 10 -9.03 -7.77 6.96
N SER A 11 -8.33 -8.86 6.73
CA SER A 11 -7.56 -9.57 7.76
C SER A 11 -6.15 -9.04 7.95
N GLY A 12 -5.68 -8.18 7.06
CA GLY A 12 -4.41 -7.48 7.11
C GLY A 12 -3.67 -7.47 5.78
N ASN A 13 -2.98 -6.37 5.55
CA ASN A 13 -2.21 -6.08 4.34
C ASN A 13 -0.72 -6.00 4.67
N ALA A 14 0.12 -6.60 3.84
CA ALA A 14 1.56 -6.50 3.93
C ALA A 14 2.20 -6.94 2.61
N THR A 15 3.02 -6.09 2.02
CA THR A 15 3.76 -6.37 0.78
C THR A 15 5.24 -6.06 0.98
N LEU A 16 6.11 -6.99 0.58
CA LEU A 16 7.56 -6.80 0.54
C LEU A 16 7.99 -6.47 -0.88
N VAL A 17 8.88 -5.50 -1.03
CA VAL A 17 9.47 -5.09 -2.31
C VAL A 17 11.00 -5.11 -2.16
N TYR A 18 11.67 -5.91 -2.98
CA TYR A 18 13.10 -6.13 -2.93
C TYR A 18 13.72 -6.10 -4.33
N ASP A 19 14.76 -5.30 -4.53
CA ASP A 19 15.42 -5.14 -5.83
C ASP A 19 16.80 -5.83 -5.92
N GLY A 20 17.15 -6.59 -4.91
CA GLY A 20 18.46 -7.24 -4.79
C GLY A 20 19.39 -6.54 -3.80
N GLU A 21 19.20 -5.25 -3.55
CA GLU A 21 19.98 -4.44 -2.60
C GLU A 21 19.10 -3.88 -1.48
N THR A 22 18.06 -3.15 -1.82
CA THR A 22 17.15 -2.52 -0.85
C THR A 22 15.87 -3.33 -0.69
N LEU A 23 15.45 -3.55 0.55
CA LEU A 23 14.18 -4.18 0.92
C LEU A 23 13.32 -3.17 1.68
N ILE A 24 12.12 -2.96 1.20
CA ILE A 24 11.08 -2.18 1.89
C ILE A 24 9.83 -3.03 2.11
N GLN A 25 8.99 -2.57 3.04
CA GLN A 25 7.66 -3.15 3.26
C GLN A 25 6.60 -2.07 3.09
N ILE A 26 5.48 -2.40 2.45
CA ILE A 26 4.27 -1.58 2.40
C ILE A 26 3.23 -2.26 3.27
N ASP A 27 2.71 -1.52 4.24
CA ASP A 27 1.78 -1.92 5.29
C ASP A 27 2.26 -3.06 6.22
N ALA A 28 1.72 -3.06 7.44
CA ALA A 28 2.01 -4.04 8.49
C ALA A 28 0.74 -4.44 9.25
N GLY A 29 -0.33 -4.73 8.52
CA GLY A 29 -1.61 -5.17 9.09
C GLY A 29 -1.65 -6.64 9.49
N LEU A 30 -0.74 -7.46 8.97
CA LEU A 30 -0.66 -8.88 9.27
C LEU A 30 0.12 -9.18 10.56
N PRO A 31 -0.21 -10.27 11.27
CA PRO A 31 0.55 -10.69 12.45
C PRO A 31 2.04 -10.81 12.17
N SER A 32 2.86 -10.36 13.14
CA SER A 32 4.32 -10.33 13.02
C SER A 32 4.94 -11.68 12.63
N LYS A 33 4.29 -12.80 12.98
CA LYS A 33 4.71 -14.14 12.57
C LYS A 33 4.65 -14.29 11.05
N LYS A 34 3.53 -13.89 10.40
CA LYS A 34 3.36 -13.95 8.94
C LYS A 34 4.36 -13.06 8.21
N ILE A 35 4.58 -11.84 8.74
CA ILE A 35 5.59 -10.92 8.18
C ILE A 35 6.98 -11.55 8.23
N LYS A 36 7.35 -12.14 9.37
CA LYS A 36 8.65 -12.83 9.53
C LYS A 36 8.78 -14.05 8.61
N GLU A 37 7.71 -14.81 8.41
CA GLU A 37 7.69 -15.95 7.48
C GLU A 37 7.87 -15.46 6.03
N GLY A 38 7.21 -14.35 5.63
CA GLY A 38 7.41 -13.72 4.33
C GLY A 38 8.85 -13.24 4.13
N LEU A 39 9.44 -12.58 5.12
CA LEU A 39 10.84 -12.17 5.09
C LEU A 39 11.79 -13.35 4.98
N ALA A 40 11.53 -14.42 5.74
CA ALA A 40 12.35 -15.63 5.72
C ALA A 40 12.34 -16.32 4.35
N SER A 41 11.23 -16.26 3.59
CA SER A 41 11.16 -16.80 2.23
C SER A 41 12.09 -16.07 1.25
N LEU A 42 12.44 -14.81 1.55
CA LEU A 42 13.45 -14.02 0.83
C LEU A 42 14.86 -14.14 1.46
N ASN A 43 15.05 -15.03 2.45
CA ASN A 43 16.27 -15.11 3.27
C ASN A 43 16.60 -13.79 3.98
N LYS A 44 15.57 -13.05 4.42
CA LYS A 44 15.65 -11.76 5.11
C LYS A 44 15.01 -11.80 6.49
N THR A 45 15.27 -10.76 7.26
CA THR A 45 14.74 -10.53 8.61
C THR A 45 14.17 -9.11 8.72
N LEU A 46 13.53 -8.78 9.85
CA LEU A 46 13.04 -7.40 10.11
C LEU A 46 14.17 -6.37 10.07
N ASN A 47 15.40 -6.76 10.42
CA ASN A 47 16.54 -5.84 10.40
C ASN A 47 16.94 -5.43 8.98
N ASP A 48 16.71 -6.31 8.01
CA ASP A 48 17.02 -6.07 6.58
C ASP A 48 16.02 -5.10 5.93
N VAL A 49 14.83 -4.94 6.50
CA VAL A 49 13.84 -3.97 6.01
C VAL A 49 14.33 -2.56 6.30
N ARG A 50 14.54 -1.79 5.25
CA ARG A 50 15.07 -0.43 5.31
C ARG A 50 14.01 0.60 5.68
N GLY A 51 12.76 0.37 5.25
CA GLY A 51 11.61 1.22 5.56
C GLY A 51 10.30 0.48 5.50
N LEU A 52 9.38 0.84 6.40
CA LEU A 52 7.97 0.47 6.39
C LEU A 52 7.17 1.68 5.92
N PHE A 53 6.48 1.56 4.80
CA PHE A 53 5.61 2.57 4.23
C PHE A 53 4.17 2.23 4.54
N ILE A 54 3.49 3.04 5.36
CA ILE A 54 2.09 2.80 5.75
C ILE A 54 1.19 3.67 4.88
N THR A 55 0.18 3.03 4.27
CA THR A 55 -0.77 3.70 3.39
C THR A 55 -1.74 4.59 4.17
N HIS A 56 -2.34 4.08 5.25
CA HIS A 56 -3.32 4.81 6.05
C HIS A 56 -3.51 4.20 7.46
N SER A 57 -4.40 4.81 8.25
CA SER A 57 -4.56 4.52 9.68
C SER A 57 -5.46 3.33 10.03
N HIS A 58 -6.03 2.61 9.08
CA HIS A 58 -6.85 1.44 9.39
C HIS A 58 -6.00 0.30 9.98
N SER A 59 -6.61 -0.45 10.88
CA SER A 59 -5.90 -1.47 11.67
C SER A 59 -5.34 -2.61 10.82
N ASP A 60 -5.98 -2.95 9.72
CA ASP A 60 -5.54 -3.97 8.78
C ASP A 60 -4.37 -3.52 7.89
N HIS A 61 -3.88 -2.28 8.05
CA HIS A 61 -2.68 -1.73 7.42
C HIS A 61 -1.55 -1.42 8.39
N LEU A 62 -1.87 -1.02 9.64
CA LEU A 62 -0.85 -0.55 10.58
C LEU A 62 -0.72 -1.33 11.90
N LYS A 63 -1.63 -2.28 12.19
CA LYS A 63 -1.75 -2.94 13.51
C LYS A 63 -0.45 -3.47 14.09
N TYR A 64 0.47 -3.93 13.27
CA TYR A 64 1.75 -4.50 13.67
C TYR A 64 2.95 -3.63 13.26
N ALA A 65 2.74 -2.35 12.96
CA ALA A 65 3.82 -1.43 12.61
C ALA A 65 4.87 -1.29 13.73
N ASN A 66 4.46 -1.47 14.99
CA ASN A 66 5.32 -1.41 16.18
C ASN A 66 6.40 -2.51 16.25
N ILE A 67 6.41 -3.47 15.33
CA ILE A 67 7.55 -4.40 15.20
C ILE A 67 8.78 -3.74 14.59
N TYR A 68 8.60 -2.57 13.99
CA TYR A 68 9.67 -1.74 13.44
C TYR A 68 9.95 -0.54 14.36
N PRO A 69 11.21 -0.13 14.47
CA PRO A 69 11.54 1.12 15.16
C PRO A 69 10.98 2.31 14.37
N LYS A 70 10.63 3.40 15.06
CA LYS A 70 9.97 4.56 14.46
C LYS A 70 10.79 5.23 13.34
N GLU A 71 12.12 5.11 13.41
CA GLU A 71 13.05 5.64 12.41
C GLU A 71 12.91 4.95 11.04
N LYS A 72 12.24 3.79 11.00
CA LYS A 72 11.95 3.05 9.77
C LYS A 72 10.51 3.21 9.28
N ILE A 73 9.64 3.95 10.00
CA ILE A 73 8.22 4.10 9.64
C ILE A 73 8.03 5.40 8.86
N PHE A 74 7.50 5.28 7.65
CA PHE A 74 7.22 6.36 6.72
C PHE A 74 5.73 6.42 6.41
N THR A 75 5.10 7.56 6.62
CA THR A 75 3.67 7.77 6.33
C THR A 75 3.31 9.26 6.40
N HIS A 76 2.04 9.63 6.22
CA HIS A 76 1.57 11.00 6.42
C HIS A 76 1.32 11.33 7.91
N SER A 77 1.28 12.62 8.23
CA SER A 77 1.15 13.13 9.62
C SER A 77 -0.09 12.66 10.38
N ASP A 78 -1.15 12.28 9.66
CA ASP A 78 -2.45 11.97 10.28
C ASP A 78 -2.62 10.45 10.50
N CYS A 79 -1.63 9.63 10.07
CA CYS A 79 -1.71 8.18 10.17
C CYS A 79 -1.40 7.66 11.58
N LEU A 80 -0.39 8.22 12.22
CA LEU A 80 0.08 7.87 13.56
C LEU A 80 0.25 9.11 14.40
N PRO A 81 0.21 8.99 15.75
CA PRO A 81 0.58 10.09 16.62
C PRO A 81 1.97 10.64 16.26
N LEU A 82 2.13 11.97 16.23
CA LEU A 82 3.41 12.61 15.86
C LEU A 82 4.58 12.17 16.76
N SER A 83 4.30 11.71 17.97
CA SER A 83 5.31 11.14 18.88
C SER A 83 5.86 9.79 18.41
N GLU A 84 5.15 9.11 17.52
CA GLU A 84 5.53 7.82 16.95
C GLU A 84 6.17 7.94 15.55
N LEU A 85 6.33 9.17 15.06
CA LEU A 85 6.93 9.47 13.76
C LEU A 85 8.20 10.31 13.92
N GLU A 86 9.19 10.03 13.10
CA GLU A 86 10.30 10.96 12.87
C GLU A 86 9.88 12.04 11.87
N LYS A 87 10.31 13.28 12.06
CA LYS A 87 9.90 14.40 11.20
C LYS A 87 10.27 14.19 9.73
N ASP A 88 11.44 13.62 9.48
CA ASP A 88 11.95 13.38 8.14
C ASP A 88 11.25 12.21 7.44
N ASN A 89 10.49 11.42 8.19
CA ASN A 89 9.71 10.28 7.68
C ASN A 89 8.24 10.63 7.42
N ILE A 90 7.84 11.90 7.65
CA ILE A 90 6.50 12.38 7.28
C ILE A 90 6.48 12.68 5.79
N LEU A 91 5.66 11.92 5.08
CA LEU A 91 5.56 11.98 3.63
C LEU A 91 4.49 12.97 3.17
N PHE A 92 4.76 13.58 2.02
CA PHE A 92 3.82 14.45 1.30
C PHE A 92 3.52 13.87 -0.09
N PRO A 93 2.27 13.97 -0.56
CA PRO A 93 1.89 13.43 -1.85
C PRO A 93 2.68 14.09 -2.99
N ASN A 94 2.92 13.33 -4.06
CA ASN A 94 3.62 13.75 -5.26
C ASN A 94 5.07 14.26 -5.01
N THR A 95 5.65 13.89 -3.87
CA THR A 95 7.04 14.19 -3.52
C THR A 95 7.87 12.92 -3.61
N LYS A 96 8.98 12.97 -4.34
CA LYS A 96 9.89 11.83 -4.48
C LYS A 96 10.81 11.74 -3.26
N TYR A 97 10.87 10.56 -2.66
CA TYR A 97 11.76 10.20 -1.57
C TYR A 97 12.73 9.13 -2.02
N ILE A 98 13.98 9.21 -1.58
CA ILE A 98 15.01 8.22 -1.91
C ILE A 98 15.33 7.42 -0.65
N LEU A 99 15.19 6.10 -0.75
CA LEU A 99 15.57 5.18 0.31
C LEU A 99 16.40 4.02 -0.28
N GLY A 100 17.70 4.04 -0.07
CA GLY A 100 18.60 3.09 -0.71
C GLY A 100 18.58 3.24 -2.23
N THR A 101 18.22 2.18 -2.93
CA THR A 101 18.07 2.10 -4.38
C THR A 101 16.67 2.38 -4.90
N PHE A 102 15.71 2.65 -3.99
CA PHE A 102 14.35 3.00 -4.38
C PHE A 102 14.09 4.51 -4.39
N GLU A 103 13.40 4.95 -5.42
CA GLU A 103 12.70 6.23 -5.49
C GLU A 103 11.21 5.96 -5.22
N ILE A 104 10.67 6.59 -4.17
CA ILE A 104 9.31 6.32 -3.70
C ILE A 104 8.50 7.61 -3.76
N THR A 105 7.38 7.57 -4.48
CA THR A 105 6.45 8.70 -4.61
C THR A 105 5.10 8.32 -4.05
N PRO A 106 4.67 8.91 -2.91
CA PRO A 106 3.30 8.75 -2.41
C PRO A 106 2.32 9.49 -3.32
N ILE A 107 1.18 8.88 -3.61
CA ILE A 107 0.05 9.52 -4.27
C ILE A 107 -1.15 9.55 -3.33
N LEU A 108 -1.91 10.65 -3.34
CA LEU A 108 -3.11 10.76 -2.51
C LEU A 108 -4.26 10.00 -3.18
N LEU A 109 -4.91 9.13 -2.41
CA LEU A 109 -6.05 8.32 -2.85
C LEU A 109 -7.35 8.80 -2.22
N SER A 110 -8.47 8.41 -2.83
CA SER A 110 -9.81 8.70 -2.32
C SER A 110 -10.25 7.61 -1.36
N HIS A 111 -10.24 7.90 -0.06
CA HIS A 111 -10.65 6.96 0.98
C HIS A 111 -11.36 7.70 2.13
N ASP A 112 -11.97 6.98 3.09
CA ASP A 112 -12.66 7.56 4.24
C ASP A 112 -11.70 8.19 5.27
N VAL A 113 -10.42 7.81 5.20
CA VAL A 113 -9.30 8.48 5.89
C VAL A 113 -8.25 8.88 4.86
N LYS A 114 -7.33 9.77 5.22
CA LYS A 114 -6.20 10.10 4.35
C LYS A 114 -5.41 8.84 4.04
N CYS A 115 -5.31 8.52 2.76
CA CYS A 115 -4.70 7.30 2.27
C CYS A 115 -3.69 7.61 1.16
N PHE A 116 -2.54 6.91 1.20
CA PHE A 116 -1.52 6.96 0.17
C PHE A 116 -1.47 5.66 -0.63
N GLY A 117 -1.39 5.78 -1.95
CA GLY A 117 -0.75 4.78 -2.80
C GLY A 117 0.73 5.07 -2.90
N TYR A 118 1.52 4.10 -3.32
CA TYR A 118 2.96 4.24 -3.50
C TYR A 118 3.40 3.84 -4.89
N VAL A 119 4.15 4.71 -5.55
CA VAL A 119 4.91 4.40 -6.76
C VAL A 119 6.36 4.18 -6.32
N VAL A 120 6.89 2.99 -6.58
CA VAL A 120 8.22 2.56 -6.16
C VAL A 120 9.04 2.20 -7.39
N HIS A 121 10.02 3.03 -7.72
CA HIS A 121 10.95 2.81 -8.82
C HIS A 121 12.31 2.35 -8.29
N SER A 122 12.85 1.26 -8.84
CA SER A 122 14.20 0.80 -8.53
C SER A 122 15.22 1.38 -9.52
N THR A 123 16.22 2.07 -8.99
CA THR A 123 17.30 2.64 -9.82
C THR A 123 18.31 1.61 -10.33
N ILE A 124 18.24 0.35 -9.83
CA ILE A 124 19.16 -0.72 -10.26
C ILE A 124 18.50 -1.73 -11.21
N THR A 125 17.19 -1.98 -11.09
CA THR A 125 16.47 -2.85 -12.04
C THR A 125 15.74 -2.06 -13.11
N ASP A 126 15.60 -0.74 -12.96
CA ASP A 126 14.83 0.16 -13.84
C ASP A 126 13.35 -0.27 -13.97
N GLU A 127 12.81 -0.88 -12.91
CA GLU A 127 11.44 -1.37 -12.82
C GLU A 127 10.63 -0.53 -11.84
N THR A 128 9.35 -0.35 -12.13
CA THR A 128 8.41 0.45 -11.32
C THR A 128 7.24 -0.41 -10.85
N LEU A 129 6.95 -0.35 -9.55
CA LEU A 129 5.75 -0.88 -8.92
C LEU A 129 4.80 0.27 -8.59
N VAL A 130 3.52 0.11 -8.91
CA VAL A 130 2.40 0.90 -8.40
C VAL A 130 1.61 0.05 -7.42
N ASN A 131 1.53 0.49 -6.16
CA ASN A 131 0.73 -0.13 -5.11
C ASN A 131 -0.39 0.80 -4.70
N ILE A 132 -1.63 0.43 -5.03
CA ILE A 132 -2.85 1.18 -4.73
C ILE A 132 -3.85 0.21 -4.11
N THR A 133 -4.15 0.42 -2.84
CA THR A 133 -5.15 -0.32 -2.07
C THR A 133 -6.11 0.67 -1.42
N ASP A 134 -7.31 0.24 -1.11
CA ASP A 134 -8.31 1.04 -0.39
C ASP A 134 -8.56 2.42 -1.02
N THR A 135 -9.08 2.43 -2.24
CA THR A 135 -9.48 3.67 -2.92
C THR A 135 -10.81 3.49 -3.64
N GLY A 136 -11.67 4.50 -3.56
CA GLY A 136 -12.91 4.55 -4.32
C GLY A 136 -12.69 4.94 -5.78
N TYR A 137 -11.69 5.78 -6.04
CA TYR A 137 -11.25 6.13 -7.40
C TYR A 137 -9.79 6.64 -7.37
N ILE A 138 -9.16 6.61 -8.52
CA ILE A 138 -7.82 7.17 -8.71
C ILE A 138 -7.97 8.60 -9.24
N PRO A 139 -7.43 9.61 -8.54
CA PRO A 139 -7.49 11.00 -9.02
C PRO A 139 -6.80 11.18 -10.37
N ASP A 140 -7.43 11.95 -11.29
CA ASP A 140 -6.94 12.16 -12.66
C ASP A 140 -5.49 12.64 -12.73
N ASN A 141 -5.07 13.48 -11.78
CA ASN A 141 -3.71 13.99 -11.69
C ASN A 141 -2.67 12.94 -11.31
N SER A 142 -3.08 11.74 -10.92
CA SER A 142 -2.19 10.62 -10.60
C SER A 142 -1.91 9.73 -11.81
N PHE A 143 -2.72 9.77 -12.87
CA PHE A 143 -2.58 8.87 -14.02
C PHE A 143 -1.23 8.99 -14.72
N GLU A 144 -0.69 10.21 -14.85
CA GLU A 144 0.63 10.41 -15.46
C GLU A 144 1.74 9.71 -14.65
N ILE A 145 1.64 9.72 -13.32
CA ILE A 145 2.64 9.16 -12.41
C ILE A 145 2.58 7.64 -12.36
N ILE A 146 1.36 7.07 -12.47
CA ILE A 146 1.15 5.61 -12.36
C ILE A 146 1.17 4.88 -13.69
N SER A 147 1.16 5.60 -14.81
CA SER A 147 1.13 4.99 -16.15
C SER A 147 2.45 4.30 -16.47
N ASN A 148 2.36 3.21 -17.24
CA ASN A 148 3.50 2.46 -17.78
C ASN A 148 4.43 1.86 -16.71
N ALA A 149 3.92 1.52 -15.52
CA ALA A 149 4.68 0.76 -14.55
C ALA A 149 4.76 -0.72 -14.97
N ASP A 150 5.81 -1.40 -14.50
CA ASP A 150 6.05 -2.82 -14.80
C ASP A 150 5.15 -3.73 -13.96
N PHE A 151 4.80 -3.28 -12.74
CA PHE A 151 3.99 -4.03 -11.78
C PHE A 151 2.90 -3.16 -11.19
N TYR A 152 1.71 -3.75 -11.05
CA TYR A 152 0.58 -3.12 -10.39
C TYR A 152 0.01 -4.03 -9.30
N ILE A 153 -0.15 -3.48 -8.11
CA ILE A 153 -0.97 -4.07 -7.05
C ILE A 153 -2.16 -3.13 -6.89
N PHE A 154 -3.29 -3.53 -7.42
CA PHE A 154 -4.55 -2.83 -7.25
C PHE A 154 -5.50 -3.64 -6.39
N GLU A 155 -6.27 -2.96 -5.56
CA GLU A 155 -7.43 -3.55 -4.94
C GLU A 155 -8.46 -3.87 -6.03
N SER A 156 -8.92 -5.11 -6.06
CA SER A 156 -9.93 -5.61 -7.00
C SER A 156 -10.96 -6.47 -6.26
N ASN A 157 -11.55 -5.94 -5.19
CA ASN A 157 -12.37 -6.71 -4.26
C ASN A 157 -13.87 -6.56 -4.53
N HIS A 158 -14.29 -5.92 -5.62
CA HIS A 158 -15.66 -5.46 -5.73
C HIS A 158 -16.33 -5.87 -7.04
N ASP A 159 -17.22 -6.83 -6.93
CA ASP A 159 -18.29 -7.06 -7.89
C ASP A 159 -19.54 -6.40 -7.35
N THR A 160 -20.10 -5.42 -8.08
CA THR A 160 -21.24 -4.61 -7.70
C THR A 160 -22.46 -5.45 -7.39
N ASP A 161 -22.75 -6.46 -8.22
CA ASP A 161 -23.91 -7.32 -8.07
C ASP A 161 -23.75 -8.25 -6.86
N MET A 162 -22.54 -8.77 -6.63
CA MET A 162 -22.24 -9.57 -5.44
C MET A 162 -22.35 -8.74 -4.16
N GLU A 163 -21.87 -7.49 -4.14
CA GLU A 163 -21.96 -6.62 -2.97
C GLU A 163 -23.42 -6.25 -2.67
N LEU A 164 -24.19 -5.83 -3.68
CA LEU A 164 -25.62 -5.50 -3.53
C LEU A 164 -26.46 -6.66 -3.02
N ASN A 165 -26.11 -7.90 -3.39
CA ASN A 165 -26.80 -9.11 -2.98
C ASN A 165 -26.15 -9.79 -1.76
N SER A 166 -25.14 -9.18 -1.16
CA SER A 166 -24.43 -9.76 -0.01
C SER A 166 -25.32 -9.71 1.26
N PRO A 167 -25.12 -10.63 2.22
CA PRO A 167 -25.85 -10.62 3.50
C PRO A 167 -25.33 -9.53 4.47
N ARG A 168 -24.52 -8.60 3.99
CA ARG A 168 -23.95 -7.52 4.79
C ARG A 168 -25.02 -6.48 5.19
N PRO A 169 -24.86 -5.81 6.33
CA PRO A 169 -25.73 -4.70 6.70
C PRO A 169 -25.74 -3.59 5.63
N ALA A 170 -26.90 -3.00 5.35
CA ALA A 170 -27.08 -2.01 4.29
C ALA A 170 -26.12 -0.80 4.39
N TYR A 171 -25.74 -0.40 5.61
CA TYR A 171 -24.77 0.70 5.78
C TYR A 171 -23.35 0.33 5.31
N LEU A 172 -22.93 -0.95 5.45
CA LEU A 172 -21.67 -1.44 4.93
C LEU A 172 -21.69 -1.52 3.40
N ILE A 173 -22.78 -2.04 2.82
CA ILE A 173 -22.97 -2.07 1.38
C ILE A 173 -22.89 -0.65 0.81
N LYS A 174 -23.60 0.31 1.42
CA LYS A 174 -23.57 1.71 0.99
C LYS A 174 -22.17 2.33 1.11
N ARG A 175 -21.41 2.00 2.16
CA ARG A 175 -20.03 2.46 2.34
C ARG A 175 -19.14 1.88 1.25
N ASN A 176 -19.20 0.58 1.02
CA ASN A 176 -18.37 -0.12 0.02
C ASN A 176 -18.63 0.37 -1.40
N MET A 177 -19.90 0.75 -1.69
CA MET A 177 -20.33 1.32 -2.98
C MET A 177 -20.05 2.83 -3.12
N SER A 178 -19.39 3.46 -2.17
CA SER A 178 -19.08 4.89 -2.23
C SER A 178 -17.73 5.16 -2.86
N ASP A 179 -17.55 6.37 -3.42
CA ASP A 179 -16.30 6.84 -4.05
C ASP A 179 -15.10 6.91 -3.08
N THR A 180 -15.27 6.46 -1.84
CA THR A 180 -14.24 6.53 -0.79
C THR A 180 -13.80 5.17 -0.26
N CYS A 181 -14.34 4.05 -0.75
CA CYS A 181 -14.07 2.77 -0.11
C CYS A 181 -13.47 1.70 -1.01
N LEU A 182 -14.04 1.45 -2.16
CA LEU A 182 -13.57 0.37 -3.05
C LEU A 182 -13.49 0.85 -4.50
N LEU A 183 -12.44 0.44 -5.19
CA LEU A 183 -12.24 0.77 -6.59
C LEU A 183 -13.31 0.10 -7.47
N TYR A 184 -13.98 0.90 -8.27
CA TYR A 184 -14.97 0.47 -9.26
C TYR A 184 -14.22 -0.05 -10.50
N THR A 185 -13.87 -1.33 -10.54
CA THR A 185 -12.99 -1.86 -11.60
C THR A 185 -13.51 -3.13 -12.26
N SER A 186 -14.80 -3.23 -12.53
CA SER A 186 -15.23 -4.34 -13.39
C SER A 186 -14.80 -4.19 -14.84
N ASP A 187 -14.59 -2.97 -15.34
CA ASP A 187 -14.36 -2.73 -16.76
C ASP A 187 -12.88 -2.52 -17.16
N ALA A 188 -11.99 -2.21 -16.21
CA ALA A 188 -10.58 -1.93 -16.56
C ALA A 188 -9.77 -3.19 -16.91
N ALA A 189 -10.21 -4.37 -16.53
CA ALA A 189 -9.55 -5.63 -16.89
C ALA A 189 -9.94 -6.12 -18.31
N ASP A 190 -11.10 -5.72 -18.82
CA ASP A 190 -11.58 -6.13 -20.14
C ASP A 190 -11.05 -5.23 -21.27
N ASP A 191 -10.63 -4.00 -20.98
CA ASP A 191 -10.06 -3.06 -21.96
C ASP A 191 -8.55 -3.31 -22.24
N LEU A 192 -7.89 -4.22 -21.54
CA LEU A 192 -6.49 -4.58 -21.73
C LEU A 192 -6.28 -5.83 -22.63
N THR A 193 -7.34 -6.35 -23.22
CA THR A 193 -7.30 -7.41 -24.24
C THR A 193 -7.69 -6.83 -25.60
#